data_a553a5ff5174cbe9b00ca8ca10819d43
#
_entry.id   a553a5ff5174cbe9b00ca8ca10819d43
#
_cell.length_a   1.000
_cell.length_b   1.000
_cell.length_c   1.000
_cell.angle_alpha   90.00
_cell.angle_beta   90.00
_cell.angle_gamma   90.00
#
_symmetry.space_group_name_H-M   'P 1'
#
loop_
_entity.id
_entity.type
_entity.pdbx_description
1 polymer ?
#
loop_
_entity_poly.entity_id
_entity_poly.type
_entity_poly.pdbx_seq_one_letter_code
_entity_poly.pdbx_strand_id
1 'polypeptide(L)'
;MPWNAYIRPVWTVLVAPEFEPELAALPAEVRDELLAQARVLQQFGPLAGRPRVDTLNGSRHANMKELRFDAADGVWRCAFAFDSERKAVLLVAGDKSGVSEASFYKRLIKDADKRFDAHLARLKAAKATSKAKN
;
A
#
# COMPACT_ATOMS: atom_id res chain seq x y z
N MET A 1 6.08 -19.74 28.00
CA MET A 1 5.05 -19.27 27.09
C MET A 1 5.69 -18.62 25.85
N PRO A 2 5.34 -19.03 24.65
CA PRO A 2 5.98 -18.47 23.47
C PRO A 2 5.57 -17.01 23.27
N TRP A 3 6.56 -16.16 23.15
CA TRP A 3 6.37 -14.73 22.96
C TRP A 3 5.54 -14.40 21.73
N ASN A 4 5.76 -15.13 20.63
CA ASN A 4 5.06 -14.90 19.38
C ASN A 4 3.56 -15.18 19.46
N ALA A 5 3.08 -15.84 20.50
CA ALA A 5 1.65 -16.02 20.74
C ALA A 5 0.94 -14.70 21.03
N TYR A 6 1.68 -13.69 21.49
CA TYR A 6 1.16 -12.36 21.83
C TYR A 6 1.45 -11.31 20.78
N ILE A 7 2.38 -11.60 19.87
CA ILE A 7 2.76 -10.66 18.81
C ILE A 7 2.10 -11.12 17.52
N ARG A 8 0.87 -10.66 17.31
CA ARG A 8 0.11 -11.01 16.11
C ARG A 8 -0.02 -9.79 15.22
N PRO A 9 0.05 -9.95 13.89
CA PRO A 9 -0.26 -8.85 12.99
C PRO A 9 -1.68 -8.37 13.26
N VAL A 10 -1.85 -7.08 13.52
CA VAL A 10 -3.16 -6.47 13.73
C VAL A 10 -3.82 -6.15 12.40
N TRP A 11 -3.01 -5.89 11.37
CA TRP A 11 -3.46 -5.47 10.06
C TRP A 11 -3.05 -6.49 9.00
N THR A 12 -3.95 -6.75 8.05
CA THR A 12 -3.64 -7.56 6.88
C THR A 12 -3.14 -6.63 5.79
N VAL A 13 -2.11 -7.06 5.07
CA VAL A 13 -1.62 -6.35 3.89
C VAL A 13 -2.11 -7.08 2.65
N LEU A 14 -2.77 -6.34 1.76
CA LEU A 14 -3.24 -6.85 0.47
C LEU A 14 -2.50 -6.15 -0.66
N VAL A 15 -2.31 -6.87 -1.75
CA VAL A 15 -1.82 -6.28 -2.99
C VAL A 15 -3.04 -6.10 -3.91
N ALA A 16 -3.29 -4.87 -4.34
CA ALA A 16 -4.38 -4.62 -5.29
C ALA A 16 -4.17 -5.44 -6.57
N PRO A 17 -5.24 -6.01 -7.16
CA PRO A 17 -5.07 -6.81 -8.39
C PRO A 17 -4.34 -6.08 -9.50
N GLU A 18 -4.54 -4.78 -9.63
CA GLU A 18 -3.86 -3.96 -10.63
C GLU A 18 -2.36 -3.88 -10.38
N PHE A 19 -1.94 -4.02 -9.13
CA PHE A 19 -0.53 -3.93 -8.74
C PHE A 19 0.18 -5.28 -8.81
N GLU A 20 -0.52 -6.39 -8.70
CA GLU A 20 0.09 -7.72 -8.66
C GLU A 20 1.08 -7.99 -9.81
N PRO A 21 0.71 -7.77 -11.09
CA PRO A 21 1.66 -7.99 -12.16
C PRO A 21 2.83 -7.01 -12.15
N GLU A 22 2.61 -5.78 -11.73
CA GLU A 22 3.68 -4.80 -11.59
C GLU A 22 4.66 -5.19 -10.50
N LEU A 23 4.14 -5.64 -9.37
CA LEU A 23 4.97 -6.12 -8.26
C LEU A 23 5.82 -7.32 -8.68
N ALA A 24 5.22 -8.27 -9.40
CA ALA A 24 5.93 -9.45 -9.88
C ALA A 24 7.05 -9.08 -10.88
N ALA A 25 6.87 -7.99 -11.62
CA ALA A 25 7.84 -7.53 -12.62
C ALA A 25 8.95 -6.66 -12.04
N LEU A 26 8.86 -6.25 -10.77
CA LEU A 26 9.92 -5.46 -10.13
C LEU A 26 11.20 -6.27 -10.00
N PRO A 27 12.38 -5.62 -10.04
CA PRO A 27 13.62 -6.30 -9.69
C PRO A 27 13.49 -6.97 -8.32
N ALA A 28 14.07 -8.15 -8.16
CA ALA A 28 13.93 -8.94 -6.94
C ALA A 28 14.31 -8.15 -5.69
N GLU A 29 15.39 -7.37 -5.76
CA GLU A 29 15.84 -6.55 -4.62
C GLU A 29 14.79 -5.54 -4.21
N VAL A 30 14.14 -4.88 -5.17
CA VAL A 30 13.10 -3.88 -4.92
C VAL A 30 11.87 -4.55 -4.32
N ARG A 31 11.43 -5.66 -4.92
CA ARG A 31 10.27 -6.42 -4.45
C ARG A 31 10.48 -6.92 -3.01
N ASP A 32 11.64 -7.47 -2.72
CA ASP A 32 11.95 -8.02 -1.40
C ASP A 32 11.96 -6.91 -0.35
N GLU A 33 12.53 -5.75 -0.67
CA GLU A 33 12.55 -4.61 0.25
C GLU A 33 11.14 -4.06 0.49
N LEU A 34 10.33 -3.96 -0.57
CA LEU A 34 8.95 -3.53 -0.43
C LEU A 34 8.18 -4.46 0.50
N LEU A 35 8.33 -5.76 0.32
CA LEU A 35 7.63 -6.75 1.16
C LEU A 35 8.14 -6.70 2.60
N ALA A 36 9.42 -6.43 2.81
CA ALA A 36 9.96 -6.24 4.16
C ALA A 36 9.34 -5.02 4.84
N GLN A 37 9.19 -3.91 4.10
CA GLN A 37 8.53 -2.71 4.63
C GLN A 37 7.04 -2.96 4.89
N ALA A 38 6.38 -3.76 4.08
CA ALA A 38 4.98 -4.09 4.28
C ALA A 38 4.74 -4.83 5.60
N ARG A 39 5.72 -5.57 6.11
CA ARG A 39 5.63 -6.22 7.42
C ARG A 39 5.48 -5.21 8.55
N VAL A 40 6.06 -4.01 8.40
CA VAL A 40 5.89 -2.93 9.35
C VAL A 40 4.42 -2.52 9.43
N LEU A 41 3.73 -2.50 8.28
CA LEU A 41 2.30 -2.20 8.24
C LEU A 41 1.46 -3.27 8.93
N GLN A 42 1.86 -4.53 8.83
CA GLN A 42 1.15 -5.62 9.52
C GLN A 42 1.20 -5.45 11.03
N GLN A 43 2.32 -4.97 11.56
CA GLN A 43 2.51 -4.82 13.01
C GLN A 43 1.90 -3.54 13.55
N PHE A 44 2.09 -2.43 12.86
CA PHE A 44 1.79 -1.12 13.40
C PHE A 44 0.58 -0.46 12.75
N GLY A 45 0.16 -0.89 11.55
CA GLY A 45 -0.99 -0.31 10.86
C GLY A 45 -0.88 1.21 10.75
N PRO A 46 -1.95 1.96 11.07
CA PRO A 46 -1.93 3.42 10.99
C PRO A 46 -0.95 4.10 11.93
N LEU A 47 -0.39 3.39 12.92
CA LEU A 47 0.64 3.93 13.80
C LEU A 47 2.00 3.98 13.14
N ALA A 48 2.19 3.28 12.01
CA ALA A 48 3.43 3.38 11.27
C ALA A 48 3.60 4.80 10.73
N GLY A 49 4.78 5.39 10.96
CA GLY A 49 5.03 6.77 10.61
C GLY A 49 6.43 7.00 10.06
N ARG A 50 6.80 8.27 10.00
CA ARG A 50 8.11 8.67 9.49
C ARG A 50 9.25 7.95 10.19
N PRO A 51 10.34 7.69 9.47
CA PRO A 51 10.59 8.08 8.07
C PRO A 51 10.02 7.11 7.03
N ARG A 52 9.54 5.95 7.42
CA ARG A 52 9.11 4.88 6.49
C ARG A 52 7.74 5.10 5.87
N VAL A 53 6.84 5.73 6.62
CA VAL A 53 5.46 5.98 6.19
C VAL A 53 5.15 7.45 6.35
N ASP A 54 4.55 8.03 5.34
CA ASP A 54 4.09 9.42 5.39
C ASP A 54 2.76 9.55 4.65
N THR A 55 2.06 10.63 4.90
CA THR A 55 0.82 10.94 4.19
C THR A 55 1.13 11.34 2.77
N LEU A 56 0.35 10.82 1.83
CA LEU A 56 0.48 11.17 0.42
C LEU A 56 -0.46 12.34 0.12
N ASN A 57 0.09 13.55 0.23
CA ASN A 57 -0.67 14.78 0.03
C ASN A 57 -1.10 14.92 -1.44
N GLY A 58 -2.33 15.40 -1.66
CA GLY A 58 -2.85 15.59 -3.01
C GLY A 58 -3.76 14.47 -3.48
N SER A 59 -3.84 13.37 -2.74
CA SER A 59 -4.83 12.34 -3.00
C SER A 59 -6.23 12.83 -2.58
N ARG A 60 -7.27 12.39 -3.28
CA ARG A 60 -8.64 12.66 -2.86
C ARG A 60 -9.07 11.76 -1.69
N HIS A 61 -8.24 10.79 -1.34
CA HIS A 61 -8.46 9.94 -0.17
C HIS A 61 -7.58 10.43 0.98
N ALA A 62 -8.21 10.87 2.08
CA ALA A 62 -7.48 11.41 3.23
C ALA A 62 -6.51 10.40 3.85
N ASN A 63 -6.79 9.12 3.69
CA ASN A 63 -5.98 8.04 4.28
C ASN A 63 -4.93 7.47 3.31
N MET A 64 -4.72 8.11 2.16
CA MET A 64 -3.68 7.69 1.23
C MET A 64 -2.31 8.00 1.80
N LYS A 65 -1.45 6.99 1.81
CA LYS A 65 -0.12 7.08 2.39
C LYS A 65 0.93 6.55 1.43
N GLU A 66 2.19 6.78 1.75
CA GLU A 66 3.31 6.20 1.01
C GLU A 66 4.27 5.46 1.93
N LEU A 67 4.73 4.30 1.48
CA LEU A 67 5.90 3.63 2.02
C LEU A 67 7.13 4.18 1.32
N ARG A 68 8.17 4.49 2.08
CA ARG A 68 9.40 5.10 1.59
C ARG A 68 10.55 4.16 1.85
N PHE A 69 11.26 3.78 0.80
CA PHE A 69 12.41 2.89 0.93
C PHE A 69 13.38 3.09 -0.24
N ASP A 70 14.61 2.65 -0.03
CA ASP A 70 15.64 2.66 -1.05
C ASP A 70 15.99 1.22 -1.40
N ALA A 71 16.20 0.96 -2.68
CA ALA A 71 16.61 -0.36 -3.16
C ALA A 71 17.20 -0.25 -4.56
N ALA A 72 18.19 -1.08 -4.87
CA ALA A 72 18.82 -1.14 -6.21
C ALA A 72 19.22 0.26 -6.72
N ASP A 73 19.82 1.07 -5.86
CA ASP A 73 20.23 2.45 -6.14
C ASP A 73 19.07 3.39 -6.50
N GLY A 74 17.84 2.97 -6.30
CA GLY A 74 16.66 3.78 -6.53
C GLY A 74 16.04 4.32 -5.25
N VAL A 75 15.19 5.33 -5.42
CA VAL A 75 14.44 5.96 -4.34
C VAL A 75 12.96 5.64 -4.55
N TRP A 76 12.47 4.63 -3.82
CA TRP A 76 11.18 4.04 -4.10
C TRP A 76 10.08 4.55 -3.18
N ARG A 77 8.89 4.64 -3.76
CA ARG A 77 7.66 4.98 -3.04
C ARG A 77 6.58 4.00 -3.44
N CYS A 78 5.86 3.48 -2.45
CA CYS A 78 4.70 2.62 -2.70
C CYS A 78 3.48 3.27 -2.07
N ALA A 79 2.51 3.64 -2.89
CA ALA A 79 1.25 4.19 -2.39
C ALA A 79 0.37 3.08 -1.84
N PHE A 80 -0.24 3.33 -0.70
CA PHE A 80 -1.15 2.39 -0.07
C PHE A 80 -2.22 3.15 0.73
N ALA A 81 -3.30 2.47 1.08
CA ALA A 81 -4.33 3.06 1.94
C ALA A 81 -4.94 1.99 2.83
N PHE A 82 -5.40 2.40 4.00
CA PHE A 82 -6.12 1.50 4.90
C PHE A 82 -7.60 1.55 4.57
N ASP A 83 -8.23 0.38 4.48
CA ASP A 83 -9.66 0.30 4.28
C ASP A 83 -10.41 0.09 5.59
N SER A 84 -11.75 0.04 5.53
CA SER A 84 -12.60 -0.11 6.69
C SER A 84 -12.55 -1.51 7.31
N GLU A 85 -11.91 -2.46 6.63
CA GLU A 85 -11.80 -3.84 7.10
C GLU A 85 -10.42 -4.15 7.69
N ARG A 86 -9.68 -3.11 8.10
CA ARG A 86 -8.35 -3.20 8.72
C ARG A 86 -7.33 -3.84 7.77
N LYS A 87 -7.41 -3.46 6.50
CA LYS A 87 -6.46 -3.93 5.50
C LYS A 87 -5.68 -2.77 4.93
N ALA A 88 -4.36 -2.94 4.84
CA ALA A 88 -3.48 -2.01 4.15
C ALA A 88 -3.37 -2.49 2.71
N VAL A 89 -3.88 -1.73 1.76
CA VAL A 89 -3.94 -2.12 0.36
C VAL A 89 -2.82 -1.45 -0.39
N LEU A 90 -1.84 -2.24 -0.87
CA LEU A 90 -0.73 -1.74 -1.67
C LEU A 90 -1.23 -1.50 -3.09
N LEU A 91 -1.02 -0.31 -3.64
CA LEU A 91 -1.70 0.14 -4.86
C LEU A 91 -0.78 0.32 -6.06
N VAL A 92 0.37 0.93 -5.88
CA VAL A 92 1.31 1.22 -6.96
C VAL A 92 2.66 1.61 -6.37
N ALA A 93 3.74 1.28 -7.06
CA ALA A 93 5.08 1.66 -6.65
C ALA A 93 5.84 2.29 -7.81
N GLY A 94 6.78 3.15 -7.50
CA GLY A 94 7.64 3.77 -8.49
C GLY A 94 8.95 4.25 -7.90
N ASP A 95 9.95 4.35 -8.77
CA ASP A 95 11.25 4.92 -8.46
C ASP A 95 11.22 6.40 -8.83
N LYS A 96 11.43 7.28 -7.87
CA LYS A 96 11.41 8.72 -8.13
C LYS A 96 12.76 9.28 -8.54
N SER A 97 13.79 8.45 -8.63
CA SER A 97 15.12 8.88 -9.08
C SER A 97 15.07 9.39 -10.52
N GLY A 98 15.70 10.52 -10.76
CA GLY A 98 15.82 11.04 -12.12
C GLY A 98 14.55 11.64 -12.71
N VAL A 99 13.50 11.81 -11.92
CA VAL A 99 12.23 12.38 -12.35
C VAL A 99 11.91 13.57 -11.42
N SER A 100 11.26 14.60 -11.97
CA SER A 100 10.83 15.71 -11.10
C SER A 100 9.82 15.19 -10.08
N GLU A 101 9.93 15.67 -8.85
CA GLU A 101 9.04 15.27 -7.77
C GLU A 101 7.58 15.51 -8.12
N ALA A 102 7.28 16.68 -8.68
CA ALA A 102 5.92 17.02 -9.05
C ALA A 102 5.33 16.04 -10.07
N SER A 103 6.08 15.69 -11.11
CA SER A 103 5.62 14.75 -12.14
C SER A 103 5.46 13.34 -11.57
N PHE A 104 6.41 12.92 -10.72
CA PHE A 104 6.38 11.61 -10.09
C PHE A 104 5.11 11.45 -9.24
N TYR A 105 4.88 12.38 -8.32
CA TYR A 105 3.74 12.28 -7.40
C TYR A 105 2.40 12.45 -8.09
N LYS A 106 2.34 13.29 -9.13
CA LYS A 106 1.11 13.43 -9.91
C LYS A 106 0.67 12.09 -10.49
N ARG A 107 1.61 11.34 -11.07
CA ARG A 107 1.33 10.04 -11.66
C ARG A 107 1.02 8.99 -10.59
N LEU A 108 1.82 8.95 -9.53
CA LEU A 108 1.64 8.00 -8.45
C LEU A 108 0.26 8.15 -7.81
N ILE A 109 -0.14 9.37 -7.50
CA ILE A 109 -1.42 9.67 -6.87
C ILE A 109 -2.58 9.34 -7.79
N LYS A 110 -2.46 9.66 -9.08
CA LYS A 110 -3.49 9.35 -10.06
C LYS A 110 -3.80 7.85 -10.09
N ASP A 111 -2.75 7.03 -10.17
CA ASP A 111 -2.90 5.58 -10.21
C ASP A 111 -3.41 5.05 -8.88
N ALA A 112 -2.88 5.56 -7.77
CA ALA A 112 -3.29 5.14 -6.43
C ALA A 112 -4.77 5.42 -6.18
N ASP A 113 -5.23 6.63 -6.49
CA ASP A 113 -6.62 7.01 -6.29
C ASP A 113 -7.56 6.14 -7.12
N LYS A 114 -7.23 5.93 -8.39
CA LYS A 114 -8.04 5.10 -9.28
C LYS A 114 -8.14 3.67 -8.76
N ARG A 115 -7.03 3.10 -8.33
CA ARG A 115 -6.98 1.72 -7.86
C ARG A 115 -7.66 1.54 -6.51
N PHE A 116 -7.55 2.54 -5.64
CA PHE A 116 -8.25 2.48 -4.36
C PHE A 116 -9.76 2.64 -4.53
N ASP A 117 -10.21 3.49 -5.45
CA ASP A 117 -11.62 3.58 -5.82
C ASP A 117 -12.15 2.21 -6.27
N ALA A 118 -11.39 1.51 -7.11
CA ALA A 118 -11.77 0.18 -7.58
C ALA A 118 -11.85 -0.82 -6.42
N HIS A 119 -10.89 -0.74 -5.48
CA HIS A 119 -10.90 -1.58 -4.29
C HIS A 119 -12.15 -1.34 -3.43
N LEU A 120 -12.48 -0.08 -3.19
CA LEU A 120 -13.67 0.27 -2.41
C LEU A 120 -14.95 -0.20 -3.10
N ALA A 121 -15.02 -0.11 -4.42
CA ALA A 121 -16.16 -0.62 -5.20
C ALA A 121 -16.29 -2.13 -5.05
N ARG A 122 -15.18 -2.86 -5.07
CA ARG A 122 -15.18 -4.32 -4.87
C ARG A 122 -15.66 -4.69 -3.47
N LEU A 123 -15.24 -3.95 -2.44
CA LEU A 123 -15.71 -4.18 -1.07
C LEU A 123 -17.21 -3.96 -0.96
N LYS A 124 -17.71 -2.89 -1.56
CA LYS A 124 -19.14 -2.58 -1.54
C LYS A 124 -19.95 -3.67 -2.23
N ALA A 125 -19.49 -4.14 -3.38
CA ALA A 125 -20.14 -5.22 -4.12
C ALA A 125 -20.15 -6.53 -3.33
N ALA A 126 -19.04 -6.87 -2.67
CA ALA A 126 -18.93 -8.07 -1.84
C ALA A 126 -19.90 -8.02 -0.65
N LYS A 127 -20.04 -6.86 -0.01
CA LYS A 127 -21.00 -6.68 1.09
C LYS A 127 -22.44 -6.82 0.62
N ALA A 128 -22.76 -6.25 -0.52
CA ALA A 128 -24.11 -6.36 -1.11
C ALA A 128 -24.44 -7.81 -1.43
N THR A 129 -23.51 -8.56 -2.03
CA THR A 129 -23.67 -9.97 -2.33
C THR A 129 -23.87 -10.79 -1.06
N SER A 130 -23.07 -10.53 -0.04
CA SER A 130 -23.19 -11.21 1.25
C SER A 130 -24.56 -10.99 1.89
N LYS A 131 -25.06 -9.76 1.86
CA LYS A 131 -26.40 -9.44 2.38
C LYS A 131 -27.50 -10.13 1.58
N ALA A 132 -27.36 -10.23 0.27
CA ALA A 132 -28.35 -10.86 -0.60
C ALA A 132 -28.47 -12.37 -0.35
N LYS A 133 -27.43 -13.00 0.17
CA LYS A 133 -27.41 -14.44 0.47
C LYS A 133 -28.04 -14.78 1.81
N ASN A 134 -28.25 -13.80 2.64
CA ASN A 134 -28.88 -13.97 3.93
C ASN A 134 -30.38 -13.77 3.82
#